data_01bac043b5ed878e0e3a928c0dd839de
#
_entry.id   01bac043b5ed878e0e3a928c0dd839de
#
_cell.length_a   1.000
_cell.length_b   1.000
_cell.length_c   1.000
_cell.angle_alpha   90.00
_cell.angle_beta   90.00
_cell.angle_gamma   90.00
#
_symmetry.space_group_name_H-M   'P 1'
#
loop_
_entity.id
_entity.type
_entity.pdbx_description
1 polymer ?
#
loop_
_entity_poly.entity_id
_entity_poly.type
_entity_poly.pdbx_seq_one_letter_code
_entity_poly.pdbx_strand_id
1 'polypeptide(L)'
;MKRKKKIPFDPKVFLSKVNGGRTVSKYRKNQVVYRQGEPADAVFYIQTGKAKKTVVSEQGKEAVVAVLGAGDFFGERCLAGQTLRLGSVIALTECAVTRIPKAEIIGVIHKEPAFAELFISHLLARNSRVEEDLVDQLFNSSEKRLARTLLLLANFGKEGEPEPVLAKISQETLADMVGTTRSRVSSFMNKFRKLGLIDYNGHIEVRRSLLNVVLHEKPLIRT
;
A
#
# COMPACT_ATOMS: atom_id res chain seq x y z
N MET A 1 3.87 -17.61 38.80
CA MET A 1 3.35 -16.32 38.31
C MET A 1 2.75 -16.52 36.92
N LYS A 2 1.42 -16.44 36.77
CA LYS A 2 0.74 -16.57 35.47
C LYS A 2 1.01 -15.30 34.66
N ARG A 3 1.75 -15.39 33.55
CA ARG A 3 1.88 -14.28 32.58
C ARG A 3 0.47 -13.93 32.06
N LYS A 4 -0.05 -12.75 32.45
CA LYS A 4 -1.26 -12.20 31.83
C LYS A 4 -0.99 -12.11 30.31
N LYS A 5 -1.78 -12.82 29.49
CA LYS A 5 -1.81 -12.62 28.03
C LYS A 5 -2.09 -11.15 27.81
N LYS A 6 -1.09 -10.39 27.30
CA LYS A 6 -1.33 -9.03 26.80
C LYS A 6 -2.36 -9.16 25.68
N ILE A 7 -3.53 -8.56 25.86
CA ILE A 7 -4.52 -8.41 24.78
C ILE A 7 -3.81 -7.64 23.67
N PRO A 8 -3.78 -8.13 22.42
CA PRO A 8 -3.15 -7.40 21.32
C PRO A 8 -3.79 -6.00 21.24
N PHE A 9 -2.96 -4.97 21.17
CA PHE A 9 -3.44 -3.59 21.01
C PHE A 9 -4.09 -3.48 19.62
N ASP A 10 -5.40 -3.18 19.59
CA ASP A 10 -6.14 -2.95 18.34
C ASP A 10 -6.25 -1.45 18.05
N PRO A 11 -5.56 -0.94 17.00
CA PRO A 11 -5.61 0.47 16.63
C PRO A 11 -7.03 0.96 16.35
N LYS A 12 -7.92 0.11 15.79
CA LYS A 12 -9.32 0.47 15.53
C LYS A 12 -10.08 0.75 16.81
N VAL A 13 -9.97 -0.17 17.77
CA VAL A 13 -10.62 -0.03 19.09
C VAL A 13 -10.03 1.16 19.84
N PHE A 14 -8.72 1.36 19.74
CA PHE A 14 -8.07 2.50 20.38
C PHE A 14 -8.49 3.83 19.74
N LEU A 15 -8.36 3.94 18.42
CA LEU A 15 -8.80 5.12 17.67
C LEU A 15 -10.31 5.38 17.85
N SER A 16 -11.12 4.34 18.15
CA SER A 16 -12.53 4.55 18.48
C SER A 16 -12.76 5.28 19.80
N LYS A 17 -11.82 5.23 20.72
CA LYS A 17 -11.90 5.86 22.07
C LYS A 17 -11.24 7.25 22.15
N VAL A 18 -10.48 7.64 21.11
CA VAL A 18 -9.86 8.98 21.06
C VAL A 18 -10.93 10.03 20.78
N ASN A 19 -11.30 10.80 21.82
CA ASN A 19 -12.40 11.78 21.84
C ASN A 19 -11.98 13.17 21.31
N GLY A 20 -11.30 13.29 20.18
CA GLY A 20 -10.88 14.61 19.71
C GLY A 20 -10.84 14.70 18.18
N GLY A 21 -11.71 15.50 17.58
CA GLY A 21 -11.57 16.03 16.23
C GLY A 21 -11.39 15.04 15.05
N ARG A 22 -11.44 13.72 15.31
CA ARG A 22 -11.31 12.71 14.25
C ARG A 22 -12.57 12.64 13.40
N THR A 23 -12.38 12.42 12.13
CA THR A 23 -13.47 12.21 11.17
C THR A 23 -13.25 10.92 10.41
N VAL A 24 -14.28 10.07 10.32
CA VAL A 24 -14.27 8.90 9.45
C VAL A 24 -15.00 9.25 8.16
N SER A 25 -14.30 9.14 7.04
CA SER A 25 -14.84 9.42 5.72
C SER A 25 -14.80 8.16 4.86
N LYS A 26 -15.86 7.98 4.03
CA LYS A 26 -15.91 6.92 3.03
C LYS A 26 -15.52 7.49 1.68
N TYR A 27 -14.67 6.76 0.98
CA TYR A 27 -14.19 7.12 -0.35
C TYR A 27 -14.56 6.01 -1.34
N ARG A 28 -15.14 6.39 -2.46
CA ARG A 28 -15.40 5.48 -3.59
C ARG A 28 -14.09 5.22 -4.34
N LYS A 29 -14.03 4.15 -5.11
CA LYS A 29 -12.92 3.90 -6.04
C LYS A 29 -12.61 5.15 -6.89
N ASN A 30 -11.31 5.45 -7.05
CA ASN A 30 -10.73 6.60 -7.74
C ASN A 30 -10.98 7.97 -7.05
N GLN A 31 -11.63 8.00 -5.91
CA GLN A 31 -11.80 9.24 -5.15
C GLN A 31 -10.50 9.60 -4.42
N VAL A 32 -10.19 10.89 -4.43
CA VAL A 32 -8.98 11.45 -3.81
C VAL A 32 -9.22 11.67 -2.32
N VAL A 33 -8.29 11.22 -1.48
CA VAL A 33 -8.28 11.48 -0.04
C VAL A 33 -7.61 12.83 0.25
N TYR A 34 -6.48 13.09 -0.37
CA TYR A 34 -5.81 14.41 -0.42
C TYR A 34 -4.88 14.48 -1.65
N ARG A 35 -4.51 15.69 -2.06
CA ARG A 35 -3.63 15.95 -3.21
C ARG A 35 -2.24 16.37 -2.77
N GLN A 36 -1.27 16.14 -3.64
CA GLN A 36 0.08 16.72 -3.56
C GLN A 36 -0.02 18.25 -3.50
N GLY A 37 0.76 18.86 -2.60
CA GLY A 37 0.76 20.31 -2.39
C GLY A 37 -0.33 20.83 -1.43
N GLU A 38 -1.30 20.01 -1.04
CA GLU A 38 -2.28 20.43 -0.01
C GLU A 38 -1.62 20.51 1.39
N PRO A 39 -2.21 21.28 2.33
CA PRO A 39 -1.71 21.38 3.70
C PRO A 39 -1.61 20.02 4.39
N ALA A 40 -0.49 19.77 5.08
CA ALA A 40 -0.23 18.55 5.82
C ALA A 40 -0.52 18.74 7.31
N ASP A 41 -1.79 18.67 7.68
CA ASP A 41 -2.32 18.98 9.02
C ASP A 41 -2.87 17.78 9.80
N ALA A 42 -2.86 16.59 9.20
CA ALA A 42 -3.42 15.37 9.78
C ALA A 42 -2.67 14.12 9.34
N VAL A 43 -2.79 13.08 10.16
CA VAL A 43 -2.45 11.68 9.85
C VAL A 43 -3.74 10.94 9.52
N PHE A 44 -3.66 9.96 8.67
CA PHE A 44 -4.80 9.14 8.25
C PHE A 44 -4.55 7.67 8.58
N TYR A 45 -5.64 6.94 8.80
CA TYR A 45 -5.63 5.50 9.07
C TYR A 45 -6.69 4.81 8.20
N ILE A 46 -6.30 3.77 7.46
CA ILE A 46 -7.25 2.99 6.65
C ILE A 46 -7.92 1.95 7.53
N GLN A 47 -9.23 2.07 7.73
CA GLN A 47 -10.03 1.06 8.43
C GLN A 47 -10.35 -0.13 7.53
N THR A 48 -10.75 0.17 6.28
CA THR A 48 -11.09 -0.83 5.25
C THR A 48 -10.71 -0.31 3.87
N GLY A 49 -10.48 -1.23 2.94
CA GLY A 49 -10.16 -0.91 1.55
C GLY A 49 -8.66 -0.76 1.27
N LYS A 50 -8.35 -0.35 0.03
CA LYS A 50 -6.98 -0.13 -0.45
C LYS A 50 -6.90 1.22 -1.15
N ALA A 51 -5.77 1.93 -0.98
CA ALA A 51 -5.48 3.19 -1.64
C ALA A 51 -4.08 3.17 -2.25
N LYS A 52 -3.84 3.97 -3.29
CA LYS A 52 -2.51 4.21 -3.83
C LYS A 52 -2.03 5.60 -3.41
N LYS A 53 -0.73 5.72 -3.12
CA LYS A 53 -0.05 7.00 -2.98
C LYS A 53 0.73 7.27 -4.25
N THR A 54 0.49 8.44 -4.86
CA THR A 54 1.17 8.86 -6.09
C THR A 54 1.96 10.13 -5.87
N VAL A 55 3.00 10.31 -6.68
CA VAL A 55 3.78 11.55 -6.76
C VAL A 55 3.83 11.97 -8.21
N VAL A 56 3.59 13.24 -8.48
CA VAL A 56 3.74 13.84 -9.80
C VAL A 56 5.04 14.65 -9.82
N SER A 57 5.89 14.37 -10.80
CA SER A 57 7.14 15.11 -11.00
C SER A 57 6.85 16.50 -11.60
N GLU A 58 7.85 17.39 -11.58
CA GLU A 58 7.78 18.72 -12.24
C GLU A 58 7.46 18.63 -13.73
N GLN A 59 7.81 17.51 -14.38
CA GLN A 59 7.52 17.23 -15.79
C GLN A 59 6.14 16.61 -16.02
N GLY A 60 5.29 16.52 -14.98
CA GLY A 60 3.93 15.97 -15.05
C GLY A 60 3.85 14.44 -15.10
N LYS A 61 4.95 13.71 -14.91
CA LYS A 61 4.93 12.24 -14.83
C LYS A 61 4.44 11.78 -13.46
N GLU A 62 3.41 10.95 -13.45
CA GLU A 62 2.89 10.31 -12.23
C GLU A 62 3.60 8.97 -11.96
N ALA A 63 3.91 8.70 -10.71
CA ALA A 63 4.40 7.40 -10.25
C ALA A 63 3.65 6.98 -8.98
N VAL A 64 3.35 5.68 -8.87
CA VAL A 64 2.81 5.09 -7.64
C VAL A 64 3.99 4.73 -6.73
N VAL A 65 4.05 5.38 -5.57
CA VAL A 65 5.14 5.19 -4.59
C VAL A 65 4.76 4.30 -3.41
N ALA A 66 3.48 3.99 -3.24
CA ALA A 66 3.02 3.02 -2.25
C ALA A 66 1.59 2.55 -2.54
N VAL A 67 1.29 1.32 -2.15
CA VAL A 67 -0.08 0.79 -2.00
C VAL A 67 -0.34 0.64 -0.50
N LEU A 68 -1.44 1.22 -0.05
CA LEU A 68 -1.87 1.28 1.34
C LEU A 68 -3.09 0.38 1.52
N GLY A 69 -3.14 -0.38 2.61
CA GLY A 69 -4.24 -1.27 2.94
C GLY A 69 -4.84 -1.02 4.31
N ALA A 70 -5.85 -1.81 4.68
CA ALA A 70 -6.44 -1.75 6.01
C ALA A 70 -5.35 -1.96 7.09
N GLY A 71 -5.33 -1.10 8.10
CA GLY A 71 -4.31 -1.07 9.15
C GLY A 71 -3.14 -0.13 8.89
N ASP A 72 -3.01 0.45 7.69
CA ASP A 72 -1.93 1.38 7.38
C ASP A 72 -2.25 2.80 7.84
N PHE A 73 -1.24 3.46 8.43
CA PHE A 73 -1.21 4.90 8.63
C PHE A 73 -0.54 5.59 7.44
N PHE A 74 -0.99 6.79 7.10
CA PHE A 74 -0.37 7.60 6.07
C PHE A 74 -0.55 9.10 6.32
N GLY A 75 0.25 9.92 5.65
CA GLY A 75 0.26 11.37 5.87
C GLY A 75 1.05 11.82 7.11
N GLU A 76 1.79 10.92 7.74
CA GLU A 76 2.54 11.06 8.99
C GLU A 76 3.68 12.07 8.93
N ARG A 77 4.14 12.46 7.74
CA ARG A 77 5.25 13.42 7.58
C ARG A 77 4.95 14.80 8.16
N CYS A 78 3.69 15.13 8.38
CA CYS A 78 3.31 16.35 9.11
C CYS A 78 3.88 16.36 10.54
N LEU A 79 4.09 15.19 11.16
CA LEU A 79 4.67 15.07 12.50
C LEU A 79 6.17 15.45 12.51
N ALA A 80 6.86 15.27 11.38
CA ALA A 80 8.24 15.68 11.17
C ALA A 80 8.39 17.14 10.65
N GLY A 81 7.34 17.96 10.77
CA GLY A 81 7.41 19.37 10.39
C GLY A 81 7.07 19.68 8.93
N GLN A 82 6.74 18.70 8.09
CA GLN A 82 6.31 18.99 6.74
C GLN A 82 4.96 19.69 6.73
N THR A 83 4.88 20.81 6.02
CA THR A 83 3.69 21.67 5.93
C THR A 83 2.79 21.32 4.74
N LEU A 84 3.35 20.69 3.70
CA LEU A 84 2.64 20.31 2.49
C LEU A 84 2.72 18.80 2.22
N ARG A 85 1.71 18.25 1.55
CA ARG A 85 1.65 16.86 1.10
C ARG A 85 2.63 16.62 -0.05
N LEU A 86 3.57 15.68 0.10
CA LEU A 86 4.53 15.33 -0.95
C LEU A 86 3.95 14.46 -2.06
N GLY A 87 2.74 14.01 -1.95
CA GLY A 87 2.06 13.19 -2.96
C GLY A 87 0.57 13.15 -2.69
N SER A 88 -0.18 12.60 -3.63
CA SER A 88 -1.62 12.39 -3.54
C SER A 88 -1.94 10.98 -3.02
N VAL A 89 -3.10 10.82 -2.37
CA VAL A 89 -3.64 9.50 -2.02
C VAL A 89 -5.01 9.33 -2.65
N ILE A 90 -5.18 8.22 -3.37
CA ILE A 90 -6.35 7.93 -4.19
C ILE A 90 -6.85 6.52 -3.83
N ALA A 91 -8.14 6.38 -3.58
CA ALA A 91 -8.76 5.11 -3.26
C ALA A 91 -8.73 4.15 -4.47
N LEU A 92 -8.19 2.94 -4.30
CA LEU A 92 -8.21 1.86 -5.30
C LEU A 92 -9.48 1.02 -5.22
N THR A 93 -10.06 0.91 -4.02
CA THR A 93 -11.35 0.28 -3.75
C THR A 93 -12.22 1.25 -2.96
N GLU A 94 -13.42 0.85 -2.57
CA GLU A 94 -14.13 1.57 -1.51
C GLU A 94 -13.31 1.51 -0.23
N CYS A 95 -13.09 2.67 0.39
CA CYS A 95 -12.27 2.84 1.59
C CYS A 95 -13.03 3.56 2.68
N ALA A 96 -12.85 3.09 3.93
CA ALA A 96 -13.16 3.88 5.11
C ALA A 96 -11.83 4.36 5.73
N VAL A 97 -11.68 5.68 5.84
CA VAL A 97 -10.44 6.30 6.30
C VAL A 97 -10.73 7.23 7.48
N THR A 98 -9.99 7.07 8.56
CA THR A 98 -10.01 7.98 9.70
C THR A 98 -8.98 9.08 9.48
N ARG A 99 -9.40 10.34 9.52
CA ARG A 99 -8.53 11.52 9.59
C ARG A 99 -8.32 11.88 11.05
N ILE A 100 -7.07 12.07 11.47
CA ILE A 100 -6.67 12.40 12.83
C ILE A 100 -5.84 13.69 12.76
N PRO A 101 -6.32 14.82 13.30
CA PRO A 101 -5.55 16.06 13.32
C PRO A 101 -4.17 15.88 13.94
N LYS A 102 -3.17 16.63 13.45
CA LYS A 102 -1.77 16.57 13.92
C LYS A 102 -1.66 16.71 15.44
N ALA A 103 -2.36 17.67 16.02
CA ALA A 103 -2.33 17.91 17.47
C ALA A 103 -2.84 16.70 18.25
N GLU A 104 -3.92 16.07 17.78
CA GLU A 104 -4.54 14.92 18.45
C GLU A 104 -3.60 13.70 18.44
N ILE A 105 -2.99 13.38 17.29
CA ILE A 105 -2.10 12.22 17.24
C ILE A 105 -0.83 12.42 18.06
N ILE A 106 -0.31 13.66 18.14
CA ILE A 106 0.81 14.00 19.04
C ILE A 106 0.39 13.79 20.49
N GLY A 107 -0.80 14.27 20.87
CA GLY A 107 -1.33 14.06 22.22
C GLY A 107 -1.47 12.59 22.59
N VAL A 108 -1.92 11.77 21.64
CA VAL A 108 -2.05 10.32 21.80
C VAL A 108 -0.69 9.64 21.95
N ILE A 109 0.29 9.98 21.11
CA ILE A 109 1.65 9.43 21.21
C ILE A 109 2.27 9.71 22.59
N HIS A 110 2.04 10.90 23.17
CA HIS A 110 2.56 11.25 24.48
C HIS A 110 1.84 10.57 25.65
N LYS A 111 0.53 10.34 25.53
CA LYS A 111 -0.31 9.84 26.63
C LYS A 111 -0.41 8.32 26.67
N GLU A 112 -0.22 7.65 25.53
CA GLU A 112 -0.48 6.22 25.36
C GLU A 112 0.77 5.48 24.84
N PRO A 113 1.64 4.98 25.72
CA PRO A 113 2.88 4.32 25.34
C PRO A 113 2.66 3.13 24.36
N ALA A 114 1.59 2.35 24.57
CA ALA A 114 1.26 1.21 23.70
C ALA A 114 0.92 1.65 22.27
N PHE A 115 0.30 2.82 22.10
CA PHE A 115 0.07 3.41 20.78
C PHE A 115 1.38 3.90 20.16
N ALA A 116 2.24 4.57 20.94
CA ALA A 116 3.53 5.05 20.48
C ALA A 116 4.41 3.89 19.96
N GLU A 117 4.50 2.78 20.73
CA GLU A 117 5.21 1.56 20.31
C GLU A 117 4.66 1.00 18.99
N LEU A 118 3.34 0.89 18.86
CA LEU A 118 2.69 0.41 17.65
C LEU A 118 2.96 1.34 16.47
N PHE A 119 2.84 2.65 16.66
CA PHE A 119 3.04 3.63 15.60
C PHE A 119 4.50 3.64 15.10
N ILE A 120 5.47 3.57 16.04
CA ILE A 120 6.90 3.43 15.70
C ILE A 120 7.13 2.13 14.93
N SER A 121 6.60 1.00 15.41
CA SER A 121 6.73 -0.30 14.72
C SER A 121 6.15 -0.24 13.32
N HIS A 122 5.02 0.43 13.12
CA HIS A 122 4.43 0.65 11.79
C HIS A 122 5.36 1.47 10.88
N LEU A 123 5.94 2.56 11.39
CA LEU A 123 6.88 3.40 10.63
C LEU A 123 8.14 2.63 10.23
N LEU A 124 8.71 1.83 11.14
CA LEU A 124 9.89 0.99 10.87
C LEU A 124 9.57 -0.10 9.83
N ALA A 125 8.46 -0.80 9.97
CA ALA A 125 8.03 -1.80 9.00
C ALA A 125 7.77 -1.18 7.61
N ARG A 126 7.28 0.06 7.57
CA ARG A 126 7.12 0.80 6.31
C ARG A 126 8.46 1.23 5.74
N ASN A 127 9.41 1.68 6.56
CA ASN A 127 10.76 2.02 6.10
C ASN A 127 11.43 0.79 5.46
N SER A 128 11.38 -0.38 6.12
CA SER A 128 11.90 -1.63 5.56
C SER A 128 11.27 -1.96 4.21
N ARG A 129 9.96 -1.80 4.06
CA ARG A 129 9.28 -2.00 2.75
C ARG A 129 9.81 -1.03 1.68
N VAL A 130 10.04 0.24 2.02
CA VAL A 130 10.59 1.23 1.08
C VAL A 130 12.02 0.85 0.67
N GLU A 131 12.84 0.37 1.60
CA GLU A 131 14.19 -0.13 1.31
C GLU A 131 14.15 -1.36 0.40
N GLU A 132 13.26 -2.33 0.65
CA GLU A 132 13.03 -3.48 -0.21
C GLU A 132 12.59 -3.08 -1.61
N ASP A 133 11.67 -2.12 -1.73
CA ASP A 133 11.21 -1.60 -3.02
C ASP A 133 12.32 -0.87 -3.77
N LEU A 134 13.21 -0.16 -3.07
CA LEU A 134 14.38 0.47 -3.67
C LEU A 134 15.36 -0.57 -4.19
N VAL A 135 15.68 -1.60 -3.41
CA VAL A 135 16.51 -2.74 -3.84
C VAL A 135 15.89 -3.40 -5.08
N ASP A 136 14.56 -3.63 -5.06
CA ASP A 136 13.82 -4.18 -6.19
C ASP A 136 13.95 -3.32 -7.46
N GLN A 137 13.87 -1.99 -7.31
CA GLN A 137 14.05 -1.04 -8.42
C GLN A 137 15.48 -1.04 -8.98
N LEU A 138 16.48 -1.18 -8.12
CA LEU A 138 17.89 -1.14 -8.52
C LEU A 138 18.36 -2.43 -9.22
N PHE A 139 17.88 -3.59 -8.76
CA PHE A 139 18.46 -4.88 -9.14
C PHE A 139 17.50 -5.79 -9.92
N ASN A 140 16.20 -5.60 -9.85
CA ASN A 140 15.25 -6.47 -10.52
C ASN A 140 14.70 -5.90 -11.84
N SER A 141 14.44 -6.81 -12.80
CA SER A 141 13.81 -6.44 -14.06
C SER A 141 12.36 -5.98 -13.85
N SER A 142 11.84 -5.14 -14.74
CA SER A 142 10.43 -4.71 -14.69
C SER A 142 9.43 -5.86 -14.79
N GLU A 143 9.82 -7.00 -15.33
CA GLU A 143 9.01 -8.23 -15.32
C GLU A 143 8.88 -8.82 -13.91
N LYS A 144 9.98 -8.94 -13.17
CA LYS A 144 10.00 -9.40 -11.78
C LYS A 144 9.23 -8.44 -10.87
N ARG A 145 9.43 -7.13 -11.06
CA ARG A 145 8.70 -6.11 -10.30
C ARG A 145 7.19 -6.20 -10.53
N LEU A 146 6.75 -6.45 -11.78
CA LEU A 146 5.33 -6.67 -12.08
C LEU A 146 4.80 -7.92 -11.37
N ALA A 147 5.52 -9.04 -11.43
CA ALA A 147 5.13 -10.27 -10.75
C ALA A 147 4.98 -10.05 -9.24
N ARG A 148 5.95 -9.37 -8.60
CA ARG A 148 5.88 -9.01 -7.16
C ARG A 148 4.70 -8.11 -6.86
N THR A 149 4.45 -7.10 -7.67
CA THR A 149 3.31 -6.18 -7.50
C THR A 149 1.98 -6.94 -7.56
N LEU A 150 1.82 -7.87 -8.52
CA LEU A 150 0.62 -8.69 -8.63
C LEU A 150 0.42 -9.59 -7.41
N LEU A 151 1.48 -10.23 -6.90
CA LEU A 151 1.44 -11.04 -5.69
C LEU A 151 1.03 -10.21 -4.46
N LEU A 152 1.58 -9.01 -4.29
CA LEU A 152 1.22 -8.10 -3.20
C LEU A 152 -0.23 -7.64 -3.28
N LEU A 153 -0.71 -7.32 -4.48
CA LEU A 153 -2.11 -6.93 -4.71
C LEU A 153 -3.09 -8.08 -4.43
N ALA A 154 -2.65 -9.33 -4.65
CA ALA A 154 -3.40 -10.54 -4.32
C ALA A 154 -3.23 -10.98 -2.85
N ASN A 155 -2.58 -10.18 -1.99
CA ASN A 155 -2.30 -10.48 -0.57
C ASN A 155 -1.53 -11.80 -0.34
N PHE A 156 -0.72 -12.25 -1.30
CA PHE A 156 0.14 -13.41 -1.09
C PHE A 156 1.10 -13.19 0.10
N GLY A 157 1.14 -14.14 1.02
CA GLY A 157 2.01 -14.08 2.22
C GLY A 157 1.34 -13.49 3.46
N LYS A 158 0.09 -13.01 3.40
CA LYS A 158 -0.74 -12.74 4.59
C LYS A 158 -1.49 -14.02 4.99
N GLU A 159 -1.80 -14.17 6.27
CA GLU A 159 -2.65 -15.27 6.75
C GLU A 159 -4.03 -15.16 6.10
N GLY A 160 -4.45 -16.21 5.40
CA GLY A 160 -5.73 -16.31 4.69
C GLY A 160 -5.59 -16.87 3.28
N GLU A 161 -6.69 -17.16 2.62
CA GLU A 161 -6.70 -17.57 1.22
C GLU A 161 -6.30 -16.41 0.31
N PRO A 162 -5.62 -16.70 -0.85
CA PRO A 162 -5.25 -15.66 -1.80
C PRO A 162 -6.53 -14.97 -2.32
N GLU A 163 -6.64 -13.68 -2.05
CA GLU A 163 -7.71 -12.87 -2.63
C GLU A 163 -7.40 -12.58 -4.10
N PRO A 164 -8.41 -12.56 -4.99
CA PRO A 164 -8.20 -12.13 -6.36
C PRO A 164 -7.62 -10.71 -6.38
N VAL A 165 -6.70 -10.45 -7.32
CA VAL A 165 -6.20 -9.09 -7.54
C VAL A 165 -7.39 -8.17 -7.76
N LEU A 166 -7.34 -6.98 -7.19
CA LEU A 166 -8.40 -5.97 -7.25
C LEU A 166 -9.10 -5.95 -8.61
N ALA A 167 -10.40 -6.26 -8.61
CA ALA A 167 -11.20 -6.18 -9.81
C ALA A 167 -10.97 -4.82 -10.50
N LYS A 168 -10.55 -4.84 -11.78
CA LYS A 168 -10.38 -3.66 -12.64
C LYS A 168 -9.21 -2.72 -12.28
N ILE A 169 -8.04 -3.24 -11.88
CA ILE A 169 -6.81 -2.45 -11.96
C ILE A 169 -6.39 -2.31 -13.43
N SER A 170 -6.09 -1.09 -13.89
CA SER A 170 -5.68 -0.86 -15.26
C SER A 170 -4.21 -1.23 -15.49
N GLN A 171 -3.84 -1.61 -16.73
CA GLN A 171 -2.44 -1.85 -17.08
C GLN A 171 -1.60 -0.57 -16.97
N GLU A 172 -2.21 0.61 -17.11
CA GLU A 172 -1.58 1.89 -16.89
C GLU A 172 -1.20 2.08 -15.42
N THR A 173 -2.14 1.82 -14.51
CA THR A 173 -1.85 1.85 -13.06
C THR A 173 -0.77 0.84 -12.66
N LEU A 174 -0.75 -0.35 -13.28
CA LEU A 174 0.33 -1.32 -13.06
C LEU A 174 1.67 -0.82 -13.60
N ALA A 175 1.67 -0.13 -14.74
CA ALA A 175 2.88 0.45 -15.32
C ALA A 175 3.47 1.54 -14.40
N ASP A 176 2.62 2.40 -13.84
CA ASP A 176 3.00 3.43 -12.87
C ASP A 176 3.55 2.82 -11.56
N MET A 177 2.95 1.72 -11.09
CA MET A 177 3.41 0.99 -9.90
C MET A 177 4.78 0.33 -10.11
N VAL A 178 5.02 -0.19 -11.32
CA VAL A 178 6.24 -0.94 -11.66
C VAL A 178 7.36 0.00 -12.13
N GLY A 179 7.04 1.24 -12.50
CA GLY A 179 8.00 2.16 -13.11
C GLY A 179 8.42 1.70 -14.52
N THR A 180 7.44 1.36 -15.37
CA THR A 180 7.65 0.91 -16.75
C THR A 180 6.53 1.44 -17.67
N THR A 181 6.51 1.02 -18.93
CA THR A 181 5.48 1.43 -19.89
C THR A 181 4.30 0.46 -19.91
N ARG A 182 3.10 0.96 -20.25
CA ARG A 182 1.89 0.14 -20.44
C ARG A 182 2.11 -1.00 -21.46
N SER A 183 2.84 -0.72 -22.54
CA SER A 183 3.16 -1.72 -23.56
C SER A 183 3.97 -2.89 -23.00
N ARG A 184 4.99 -2.61 -22.16
CA ARG A 184 5.78 -3.66 -21.47
C ARG A 184 4.94 -4.44 -20.48
N VAL A 185 4.08 -3.77 -19.71
CA VAL A 185 3.12 -4.46 -18.81
C VAL A 185 2.23 -5.40 -19.62
N SER A 186 1.64 -4.92 -20.73
CA SER A 186 0.79 -5.76 -21.59
C SER A 186 1.54 -7.00 -22.10
N SER A 187 2.80 -6.84 -22.53
CA SER A 187 3.65 -7.95 -22.98
C SER A 187 3.89 -8.96 -21.84
N PHE A 188 4.26 -8.51 -20.64
CA PHE A 188 4.50 -9.38 -19.49
C PHE A 188 3.22 -10.09 -19.02
N MET A 189 2.09 -9.40 -18.97
CA MET A 189 0.79 -9.99 -18.62
C MET A 189 0.40 -11.12 -19.60
N ASN A 190 0.59 -10.89 -20.90
CA ASN A 190 0.36 -11.93 -21.92
C ASN A 190 1.30 -13.13 -21.73
N LYS A 191 2.58 -12.88 -21.39
CA LYS A 191 3.55 -13.94 -21.08
C LYS A 191 3.12 -14.74 -19.86
N PHE A 192 2.76 -14.08 -18.77
CA PHE A 192 2.32 -14.73 -17.54
C PHE A 192 1.04 -15.57 -17.77
N ARG A 193 0.10 -15.06 -18.58
CA ARG A 193 -1.11 -15.81 -18.94
C ARG A 193 -0.77 -17.06 -19.75
N LYS A 194 0.09 -16.95 -20.78
CA LYS A 194 0.52 -18.09 -21.60
C LYS A 194 1.23 -19.18 -20.77
N LEU A 195 1.96 -18.78 -19.73
CA LEU A 195 2.63 -19.67 -18.79
C LEU A 195 1.69 -20.22 -17.70
N GLY A 196 0.41 -19.84 -17.70
CA GLY A 196 -0.55 -20.26 -16.68
C GLY A 196 -0.26 -19.72 -15.29
N LEU A 197 0.47 -18.59 -15.17
CA LEU A 197 0.82 -17.97 -13.90
C LEU A 197 -0.26 -17.00 -13.41
N ILE A 198 -1.04 -16.47 -14.34
CA ILE A 198 -2.22 -15.62 -14.09
C ILE A 198 -3.36 -16.05 -14.99
N ASP A 199 -4.58 -15.69 -14.59
CA ASP A 199 -5.78 -15.88 -15.40
C ASP A 199 -6.61 -14.59 -15.46
N TYR A 200 -7.57 -14.55 -16.42
CA TYR A 200 -8.43 -13.39 -16.66
C TYR A 200 -9.90 -13.85 -16.76
N ASN A 201 -10.62 -13.78 -15.63
CA ASN A 201 -12.06 -14.06 -15.53
C ASN A 201 -12.83 -12.84 -15.07
N GLY A 202 -12.78 -11.74 -15.84
CA GLY A 202 -13.36 -10.46 -15.42
C GLY A 202 -12.50 -9.68 -14.39
N HIS A 203 -11.59 -10.35 -13.73
CA HIS A 203 -10.54 -9.82 -12.86
C HIS A 203 -9.25 -10.61 -13.07
N ILE A 204 -8.13 -10.09 -12.57
CA ILE A 204 -6.84 -10.79 -12.63
C ILE A 204 -6.82 -11.79 -11.48
N GLU A 205 -6.67 -13.08 -11.79
CA GLU A 205 -6.38 -14.13 -10.82
C GLU A 205 -4.89 -14.46 -10.85
N VAL A 206 -4.26 -14.47 -9.69
CA VAL A 206 -2.83 -14.73 -9.57
C VAL A 206 -2.63 -16.11 -8.96
N ARG A 207 -1.91 -16.98 -9.69
CA ARG A 207 -1.58 -18.31 -9.20
C ARG A 207 -0.30 -18.29 -8.37
N ARG A 208 -0.21 -19.17 -7.38
CA ARG A 208 0.95 -19.28 -6.47
C ARG A 208 2.27 -19.50 -7.21
N SER A 209 2.22 -20.14 -8.39
CA SER A 209 3.39 -20.36 -9.26
C SER A 209 4.04 -19.08 -9.78
N LEU A 210 3.32 -17.92 -9.76
CA LEU A 210 3.92 -16.62 -10.11
C LEU A 210 5.08 -16.25 -9.16
N LEU A 211 5.08 -16.77 -7.93
CA LEU A 211 6.18 -16.59 -6.98
C LEU A 211 7.53 -17.06 -7.56
N ASN A 212 7.54 -18.09 -8.42
CA ASN A 212 8.76 -18.60 -9.05
C ASN A 212 9.43 -17.53 -9.95
N VAL A 213 8.66 -16.62 -10.57
CA VAL A 213 9.21 -15.51 -11.37
C VAL A 213 10.02 -14.55 -10.50
N VAL A 214 9.60 -14.37 -9.25
CA VAL A 214 10.29 -13.47 -8.29
C VAL A 214 11.52 -14.13 -7.70
N LEU A 215 11.43 -15.43 -7.36
CA LEU A 215 12.48 -16.16 -6.62
C LEU A 215 13.67 -16.59 -7.50
N HIS A 216 13.47 -16.75 -8.82
CA HIS A 216 14.53 -17.27 -9.71
C HIS A 216 15.13 -16.18 -10.59
N GLU A 217 16.47 -16.12 -10.67
CA GLU A 217 17.19 -15.16 -11.52
C GLU A 217 17.00 -15.37 -13.02
N LYS A 218 16.60 -16.57 -13.44
CA LYS A 218 16.25 -16.88 -14.84
C LYS A 218 14.88 -17.49 -14.91
N PRO A 219 13.97 -16.99 -15.78
CA PRO A 219 12.76 -17.71 -16.07
C PRO A 219 13.17 -19.08 -16.64
N LEU A 220 12.68 -20.16 -16.06
CA LEU A 220 12.80 -21.51 -16.59
C LEU A 220 12.00 -21.60 -17.89
N ILE A 221 12.53 -21.05 -18.96
CA ILE A 221 12.14 -21.40 -20.31
C ILE A 221 13.31 -22.23 -20.86
N ARG A 222 13.25 -23.54 -20.60
CA ARG A 222 13.89 -24.47 -21.51
C ARG A 222 12.95 -24.63 -22.69
N THR A 223 13.41 -24.20 -23.86
CA THR A 223 12.92 -24.59 -25.19
C THR A 223 12.73 -26.08 -25.28
#